data_83fa7740198afc442da0d09c596aec04
#
_entry.id   83fa7740198afc442da0d09c596aec04
#
_cell.length_a   1.000
_cell.length_b   1.000
_cell.length_c   1.000
_cell.angle_alpha   90.00
_cell.angle_beta   90.00
_cell.angle_gamma   90.00
#
_symmetry.space_group_name_H-M   'P 1'
#
loop_
_entity.id
_entity.type
_entity.pdbx_description
1 polymer ?
#
loop_
_entity_poly.entity_id
_entity_poly.type
_entity_poly.pdbx_seq_one_letter_code
_entity_poly.pdbx_strand_id
1 'polypeptide(L)'
;MRKHVNWFLVGLMIGLLTLFAACGNDDSSSSDLNDTENKGSEEKEETSSDEPITLTMFNADGEEKDFDDLVAQKITEKTGVILELDYPVGGNEEAIPLMIAGGDYPDLIFAKGDIGKLIEAGAVIKLDDLIEEKGDNLKAMYGDQLDRLRRSSEDPSIYTVGTYGVESAVWEPSGTFQIQHEVLRELGYPEINTLEELEAALTEYVEKYPEIDGQKTIPLSLLGSDWRWLITVGNPAGFAAGFQDDGQWIVDDETGETTYKFLLPEVKEYFKWLNGMNAKGLLDPESFTQTHDTYISKLSSGRVLAIADQNWNFGDADKALVSDGKEWRTYAPLPVTLDDSYESQALKDYGFAGGWGIAISATSENQEKAFEFLDWMASEEAQILVNWGIEGEHYDIVDGKRVMQDDDRERMNSDANYSKDTGVGYYVYPFPQWGNGAVDSSDQPITPNNEEQIITNLNAAEKEVLTHYEMDNWTDWFPQREELGVSKHGSVANYTIESGSDLEIIQQKADDLTEQRITQAVLGAPEDFDAAWDAMIEELEAMDIAKANELMTEKTKEIMKLWGTME
;
A
#
# COMPACT_ATOMS: atom_id res chain seq x y z
N MET A 1 52.90 8.70 17.72
CA MET A 1 53.89 9.60 17.09
C MET A 1 53.19 10.34 15.95
N ARG A 2 53.12 11.66 16.13
CA ARG A 2 53.09 12.80 15.18
C ARG A 2 52.30 12.61 13.89
N LYS A 3 51.11 13.31 13.78
CA LYS A 3 50.91 14.72 13.34
C LYS A 3 51.37 14.96 11.87
N HIS A 4 50.41 15.32 11.00
CA HIS A 4 50.47 16.59 10.28
C HIS A 4 49.10 17.00 9.78
N VAL A 5 48.72 18.16 10.28
CA VAL A 5 47.66 19.08 9.85
C VAL A 5 48.18 19.87 8.66
N ASN A 6 47.39 20.15 7.65
CA ASN A 6 47.61 21.35 6.83
C ASN A 6 46.28 22.01 6.42
N TRP A 7 46.13 23.18 6.93
CA TRP A 7 45.20 24.27 6.71
C TRP A 7 45.78 25.18 5.60
N PHE A 8 44.96 25.73 4.72
CA PHE A 8 45.17 26.98 3.94
C PHE A 8 44.01 27.09 2.95
N LEU A 9 43.35 28.17 2.67
CA LEU A 9 43.24 29.57 3.14
C LEU A 9 42.02 30.16 2.42
N VAL A 10 41.32 31.00 3.13
CA VAL A 10 40.29 31.97 2.70
C VAL A 10 40.82 32.94 1.63
N GLY A 11 39.98 33.29 0.63
CA GLY A 11 40.24 34.36 -0.32
C GLY A 11 38.97 35.01 -0.80
N LEU A 12 38.59 36.05 -0.10
CA LEU A 12 37.60 37.07 -0.38
C LEU A 12 37.99 37.88 -1.60
N MET A 13 37.08 38.16 -2.56
CA MET A 13 37.14 39.42 -3.32
C MET A 13 35.75 39.89 -3.77
N ILE A 14 35.47 41.12 -3.35
CA ILE A 14 34.34 42.00 -3.60
C ILE A 14 34.62 42.87 -4.85
N GLY A 15 33.57 43.20 -5.58
CA GLY A 15 33.50 44.42 -6.43
C GLY A 15 33.34 44.10 -7.92
N LEU A 16 32.47 44.66 -8.68
CA LEU A 16 31.98 46.04 -8.82
C LEU A 16 30.73 46.07 -9.72
N LEU A 17 29.80 46.94 -9.35
CA LEU A 17 28.70 47.45 -10.19
C LEU A 17 29.23 48.22 -11.40
N THR A 18 28.57 48.10 -12.56
CA THR A 18 28.39 49.28 -13.46
C THR A 18 27.06 49.19 -14.20
N LEU A 19 26.25 50.21 -13.94
CA LEU A 19 25.08 50.64 -14.69
C LEU A 19 25.49 51.15 -16.08
N PHE A 20 24.69 50.89 -17.11
CA PHE A 20 24.49 51.83 -18.20
C PHE A 20 23.02 51.85 -18.65
N ALA A 21 22.39 53.00 -18.42
CA ALA A 21 21.15 53.44 -19.05
C ALA A 21 21.49 54.43 -20.15
N ALA A 22 20.77 54.39 -21.26
CA ALA A 22 20.49 55.52 -22.19
C ALA A 22 19.54 55.02 -23.28
N CYS A 23 18.32 55.40 -23.35
CA CYS A 23 17.60 56.57 -23.88
C CYS A 23 17.85 56.89 -25.37
N GLY A 24 16.73 57.08 -26.08
CA GLY A 24 16.56 57.89 -27.27
C GLY A 24 15.72 57.17 -28.33
N ASN A 25 14.54 57.46 -28.58
CA ASN A 25 13.64 58.56 -28.94
C ASN A 25 13.48 58.72 -30.44
N ASP A 26 12.20 58.79 -30.83
CA ASP A 26 11.52 59.53 -31.92
C ASP A 26 11.73 59.02 -33.37
N ASP A 27 10.77 59.03 -34.26
CA ASP A 27 9.60 59.88 -34.46
C ASP A 27 8.63 59.27 -35.52
N SER A 28 7.35 59.53 -35.31
CA SER A 28 6.24 59.94 -36.14
C SER A 28 6.11 59.48 -37.63
N SER A 29 4.94 59.02 -38.06
CA SER A 29 3.85 59.87 -38.58
C SER A 29 2.68 59.08 -39.16
N SER A 30 1.53 59.37 -38.64
CA SER A 30 0.19 59.62 -39.18
C SER A 30 -0.16 59.17 -40.61
N SER A 31 -1.33 58.51 -40.76
CA SER A 31 -2.56 59.05 -41.39
C SER A 31 -3.63 57.99 -41.55
N ASP A 32 -4.68 58.13 -40.86
CA ASP A 32 -6.09 58.39 -41.21
C ASP A 32 -6.82 57.55 -42.26
N LEU A 33 -7.98 57.11 -41.75
CA LEU A 33 -9.34 57.05 -42.31
C LEU A 33 -9.85 55.74 -42.92
N ASN A 34 -10.80 55.15 -42.35
CA ASN A 34 -12.26 55.11 -42.49
C ASN A 34 -12.89 53.72 -42.37
N ASP A 35 -13.78 53.68 -41.41
CA ASP A 35 -15.11 52.98 -41.36
C ASP A 35 -15.44 51.93 -42.38
N THR A 36 -15.81 50.77 -41.88
CA THR A 36 -17.16 50.21 -42.12
C THR A 36 -17.48 49.13 -41.06
N GLU A 37 -18.59 49.32 -40.36
CA GLU A 37 -19.22 48.34 -39.45
C GLU A 37 -19.52 47.03 -40.16
N ASN A 38 -19.12 45.90 -39.51
CA ASN A 38 -19.85 44.67 -39.67
C ASN A 38 -19.89 43.92 -38.30
N LYS A 39 -21.10 43.87 -37.71
CA LYS A 39 -21.39 43.06 -36.54
C LYS A 39 -21.37 41.58 -36.95
N GLY A 40 -20.30 40.90 -36.58
CA GLY A 40 -20.23 39.46 -36.44
C GLY A 40 -19.97 39.15 -34.99
N SER A 41 -20.84 38.41 -34.36
CA SER A 41 -20.67 37.85 -33.04
C SER A 41 -19.48 36.89 -33.07
N GLU A 42 -18.33 37.36 -32.57
CA GLU A 42 -17.22 36.49 -32.21
C GLU A 42 -17.54 35.88 -30.84
N GLU A 43 -17.85 34.60 -30.86
CA GLU A 43 -17.63 33.74 -29.68
C GLU A 43 -16.17 33.92 -29.30
N LYS A 44 -15.95 34.43 -28.08
CA LYS A 44 -14.65 34.33 -27.45
C LYS A 44 -14.39 32.87 -27.19
N GLU A 45 -13.65 32.18 -28.03
CA GLU A 45 -12.81 31.08 -27.60
C GLU A 45 -11.89 31.64 -26.50
N GLU A 46 -12.11 31.23 -25.28
CA GLU A 46 -11.11 31.34 -24.24
C GLU A 46 -9.93 30.47 -24.70
N THR A 47 -8.89 31.11 -25.23
CA THR A 47 -7.60 30.46 -25.40
C THR A 47 -7.06 30.20 -24.00
N SER A 48 -7.27 28.98 -23.50
CA SER A 48 -6.50 28.45 -22.39
C SER A 48 -5.01 28.58 -22.77
N SER A 49 -4.20 29.08 -21.86
CA SER A 49 -2.74 29.09 -22.00
C SER A 49 -2.30 27.63 -22.19
N ASP A 50 -1.70 27.30 -23.33
CA ASP A 50 -1.27 25.96 -23.73
C ASP A 50 -0.07 25.42 -22.90
N GLU A 51 0.33 26.06 -21.82
CA GLU A 51 1.43 25.61 -20.98
C GLU A 51 0.89 24.82 -19.78
N PRO A 52 1.39 23.58 -19.55
CA PRO A 52 1.00 22.78 -18.39
C PRO A 52 1.27 23.51 -17.07
N ILE A 53 0.43 23.25 -16.08
CA ILE A 53 0.61 23.74 -14.69
C ILE A 53 1.36 22.65 -13.91
N THR A 54 2.39 23.04 -13.17
CA THR A 54 3.05 22.16 -12.20
C THR A 54 2.29 22.17 -10.89
N LEU A 55 1.88 21.00 -10.41
CA LEU A 55 1.38 20.77 -9.06
C LEU A 55 2.45 20.05 -8.26
N THR A 56 2.78 20.58 -7.10
CA THR A 56 3.67 19.93 -6.15
C THR A 56 2.90 18.90 -5.34
N MET A 57 3.47 17.71 -5.13
CA MET A 57 2.81 16.63 -4.36
C MET A 57 3.79 15.97 -3.40
N PHE A 58 3.48 15.98 -2.11
CA PHE A 58 4.13 15.13 -1.13
C PHE A 58 3.47 13.76 -1.09
N ASN A 59 4.27 12.70 -1.25
CA ASN A 59 3.84 11.31 -1.14
C ASN A 59 4.61 10.61 -0.01
N ALA A 60 3.94 10.34 1.11
CA ALA A 60 4.52 9.70 2.29
C ALA A 60 4.92 8.23 2.07
N ASP A 61 4.58 7.62 0.95
CA ASP A 61 4.76 6.18 0.71
C ASP A 61 5.23 5.91 -0.72
N GLY A 62 6.25 6.58 -1.15
CA GLY A 62 6.80 6.42 -2.49
C GLY A 62 8.31 6.44 -2.52
N GLU A 63 8.84 6.15 -3.68
CA GLU A 63 10.26 6.27 -3.99
C GLU A 63 10.49 7.40 -4.98
N GLU A 64 11.68 8.01 -4.93
CA GLU A 64 12.06 9.10 -5.83
C GLU A 64 11.91 8.68 -7.30
N LYS A 65 11.08 9.45 -8.04
CA LYS A 65 10.80 9.26 -9.46
C LYS A 65 10.41 10.59 -10.10
N ASP A 66 10.97 10.86 -11.27
CA ASP A 66 10.55 11.97 -12.12
C ASP A 66 9.22 11.64 -12.82
N PHE A 67 8.40 12.66 -13.06
CA PHE A 67 7.12 12.55 -13.78
C PHE A 67 7.34 12.73 -15.30
N ASP A 68 8.12 11.81 -15.91
CA ASP A 68 8.61 11.99 -17.30
C ASP A 68 8.47 10.74 -18.20
N ASP A 69 7.95 9.62 -17.66
CA ASP A 69 7.65 8.41 -18.44
C ASP A 69 6.47 8.61 -19.41
N LEU A 70 6.19 7.61 -20.26
CA LEU A 70 5.15 7.72 -21.30
C LEU A 70 3.73 7.89 -20.73
N VAL A 71 3.43 7.25 -19.58
CA VAL A 71 2.13 7.38 -18.92
C VAL A 71 2.01 8.79 -18.31
N ALA A 72 3.05 9.29 -17.64
CA ALA A 72 3.10 10.66 -17.12
C ALA A 72 2.91 11.72 -18.20
N GLN A 73 3.59 11.55 -19.34
CA GLN A 73 3.42 12.44 -20.49
C GLN A 73 1.97 12.42 -21.01
N LYS A 74 1.33 11.23 -21.02
CA LYS A 74 -0.07 11.12 -21.45
C LYS A 74 -1.04 11.74 -20.44
N ILE A 75 -0.77 11.59 -19.13
CA ILE A 75 -1.51 12.30 -18.07
C ILE A 75 -1.41 13.80 -18.27
N THR A 76 -0.20 14.33 -18.52
CA THR A 76 0.02 15.75 -18.78
C THR A 76 -0.74 16.22 -20.03
N GLU A 77 -0.71 15.46 -21.12
CA GLU A 77 -1.45 15.78 -22.36
C GLU A 77 -2.97 15.92 -22.08
N LYS A 78 -3.53 15.04 -21.24
CA LYS A 78 -4.96 15.01 -20.94
C LYS A 78 -5.41 16.06 -19.92
N THR A 79 -4.58 16.33 -18.92
CA THR A 79 -4.96 17.16 -17.78
C THR A 79 -4.36 18.58 -17.82
N GLY A 80 -3.29 18.79 -18.59
CA GLY A 80 -2.47 19.99 -18.50
C GLY A 80 -1.72 20.10 -17.18
N VAL A 81 -1.49 19.00 -16.45
CA VAL A 81 -0.80 18.96 -15.16
C VAL A 81 0.51 18.19 -15.27
N ILE A 82 1.56 18.74 -14.71
CA ILE A 82 2.82 18.05 -14.41
C ILE A 82 2.89 17.90 -12.89
N LEU A 83 3.20 16.71 -12.38
CA LEU A 83 3.44 16.52 -10.96
C LEU A 83 4.92 16.68 -10.64
N GLU A 84 5.22 17.51 -9.65
CA GLU A 84 6.52 17.55 -8.98
C GLU A 84 6.39 16.76 -7.67
N LEU A 85 6.93 15.53 -7.66
CA LEU A 85 6.77 14.57 -6.58
C LEU A 85 7.88 14.76 -5.54
N ASP A 86 7.50 14.87 -4.27
CA ASP A 86 8.39 14.94 -3.12
C ASP A 86 8.11 13.78 -2.16
N TYR A 87 9.16 13.20 -1.60
CA TYR A 87 9.12 12.01 -0.76
C TYR A 87 9.88 12.25 0.54
N PRO A 88 9.50 11.59 1.64
CA PRO A 88 10.19 11.78 2.90
C PRO A 88 11.64 11.25 2.86
N VAL A 89 12.57 12.09 3.29
CA VAL A 89 13.97 11.71 3.45
C VAL A 89 14.19 11.18 4.86
N GLY A 90 14.41 9.88 5.01
CA GLY A 90 14.77 9.27 6.30
C GLY A 90 13.62 8.78 7.17
N GLY A 91 12.37 8.84 6.69
CA GLY A 91 11.17 8.33 7.36
C GLY A 91 10.03 9.33 7.45
N ASN A 92 8.79 8.83 7.52
CA ASN A 92 7.57 9.65 7.48
C ASN A 92 7.27 10.39 8.78
N GLU A 93 7.72 9.87 9.94
CA GLU A 93 7.28 10.31 11.25
C GLU A 93 7.55 11.79 11.55
N GLU A 94 8.62 12.36 10.96
CA GLU A 94 9.00 13.76 11.16
C GLU A 94 8.51 14.69 10.03
N ALA A 95 8.18 14.18 8.85
CA ALA A 95 7.89 14.99 7.67
C ALA A 95 6.62 15.83 7.86
N ILE A 96 5.51 15.23 8.27
CA ILE A 96 4.23 15.95 8.48
C ILE A 96 4.31 16.95 9.63
N PRO A 97 4.84 16.61 10.83
CA PRO A 97 5.07 17.59 11.89
C PRO A 97 5.95 18.77 11.46
N LEU A 98 7.02 18.56 10.68
CA LEU A 98 7.88 19.63 10.16
C LEU A 98 7.15 20.52 9.15
N MET A 99 6.35 19.93 8.25
CA MET A 99 5.52 20.65 7.29
C MET A 99 4.50 21.56 8.02
N ILE A 100 3.83 21.04 9.04
CA ILE A 100 2.90 21.81 9.89
C ILE A 100 3.62 22.96 10.61
N ALA A 101 4.79 22.69 11.20
CA ALA A 101 5.57 23.70 11.90
C ALA A 101 6.10 24.80 10.96
N GLY A 102 6.42 24.45 9.71
CA GLY A 102 6.88 25.38 8.66
C GLY A 102 5.75 26.22 8.07
N GLY A 103 4.54 25.66 8.02
CA GLY A 103 3.38 26.25 7.35
C GLY A 103 3.54 26.34 5.82
N ASP A 104 4.46 25.57 5.26
CA ASP A 104 4.72 25.46 3.82
C ASP A 104 4.25 24.08 3.34
N TYR A 105 3.21 24.07 2.52
CA TYR A 105 2.54 22.86 2.09
C TYR A 105 2.56 22.74 0.58
N PRO A 106 2.84 21.54 0.01
CA PRO A 106 2.64 21.30 -1.42
C PRO A 106 1.15 21.38 -1.79
N ASP A 107 0.83 21.42 -3.09
CA ASP A 107 -0.55 21.50 -3.58
C ASP A 107 -1.37 20.25 -3.19
N LEU A 108 -0.76 19.07 -3.32
CA LEU A 108 -1.33 17.77 -3.00
C LEU A 108 -0.53 17.09 -1.89
N ILE A 109 -1.22 16.45 -0.95
CA ILE A 109 -0.56 15.79 0.20
C ILE A 109 -1.16 14.41 0.43
N PHE A 110 -0.35 13.38 0.29
CA PHE A 110 -0.65 12.04 0.76
C PHE A 110 0.14 11.78 2.05
N ALA A 111 -0.54 11.90 3.20
CA ALA A 111 0.07 11.83 4.53
C ALA A 111 -0.12 10.48 5.23
N LYS A 112 -0.74 9.49 4.59
CA LYS A 112 -1.15 8.22 5.22
C LYS A 112 -1.97 8.45 6.51
N GLY A 113 -1.66 7.74 7.59
CA GLY A 113 -2.32 7.88 8.88
C GLY A 113 -2.23 9.27 9.53
N ASP A 114 -1.23 10.07 9.13
CA ASP A 114 -0.99 11.41 9.69
C ASP A 114 -1.92 12.50 9.13
N ILE A 115 -2.86 12.15 8.26
CA ILE A 115 -3.83 13.12 7.71
C ILE A 115 -4.64 13.85 8.78
N GLY A 116 -4.91 13.19 9.93
CA GLY A 116 -5.58 13.82 11.06
C GLY A 116 -4.85 15.08 11.56
N LYS A 117 -3.53 15.04 11.65
CA LYS A 117 -2.68 16.16 12.06
C LYS A 117 -2.80 17.37 11.13
N LEU A 118 -2.92 17.12 9.81
CA LEU A 118 -3.11 18.17 8.80
C LEU A 118 -4.52 18.79 8.88
N ILE A 119 -5.55 17.97 9.12
CA ILE A 119 -6.93 18.45 9.32
C ILE A 119 -7.00 19.34 10.55
N GLU A 120 -6.46 18.90 11.69
CA GLU A 120 -6.42 19.66 12.95
C GLU A 120 -5.65 20.99 12.81
N ALA A 121 -4.56 20.99 12.03
CA ALA A 121 -3.79 22.19 11.73
C ALA A 121 -4.50 23.15 10.76
N GLY A 122 -5.63 22.75 10.16
CA GLY A 122 -6.30 23.52 9.10
C GLY A 122 -5.47 23.65 7.82
N ALA A 123 -4.57 22.70 7.59
CA ALA A 123 -3.63 22.69 6.47
C ALA A 123 -4.26 22.19 5.15
N VAL A 124 -5.42 21.57 5.20
CA VAL A 124 -6.11 20.98 4.06
C VAL A 124 -7.56 21.47 3.96
N ILE A 125 -8.12 21.47 2.75
CA ILE A 125 -9.48 21.95 2.49
C ILE A 125 -10.50 20.80 2.56
N LYS A 126 -11.78 21.16 2.80
CA LYS A 126 -12.94 20.29 2.62
C LYS A 126 -13.23 20.12 1.14
N LEU A 127 -13.51 18.91 0.72
CA LEU A 127 -13.74 18.57 -0.69
C LEU A 127 -15.21 18.46 -1.05
N ASP A 128 -16.13 18.49 -0.08
CA ASP A 128 -17.58 18.26 -0.30
C ASP A 128 -18.18 19.14 -1.39
N ASP A 129 -17.94 20.46 -1.34
CA ASP A 129 -18.48 21.39 -2.33
C ASP A 129 -17.89 21.16 -3.73
N LEU A 130 -16.58 20.86 -3.80
CA LEU A 130 -15.91 20.56 -5.07
C LEU A 130 -16.39 19.23 -5.66
N ILE A 131 -16.59 18.20 -4.82
CA ILE A 131 -17.16 16.92 -5.25
C ILE A 131 -18.58 17.12 -5.79
N GLU A 132 -19.40 17.92 -5.11
CA GLU A 132 -20.77 18.17 -5.56
C GLU A 132 -20.81 18.93 -6.89
N GLU A 133 -19.98 19.97 -7.04
CA GLU A 133 -20.00 20.89 -8.18
C GLU A 133 -19.23 20.37 -9.41
N LYS A 134 -18.13 19.62 -9.21
CA LYS A 134 -17.17 19.25 -10.26
C LYS A 134 -16.72 17.80 -10.22
N GLY A 135 -17.09 17.02 -9.20
CA GLY A 135 -16.58 15.68 -8.95
C GLY A 135 -17.39 14.58 -9.63
N ASP A 136 -17.71 14.71 -10.92
CA ASP A 136 -18.57 13.73 -11.60
C ASP A 136 -17.94 12.35 -11.70
N ASN A 137 -16.61 12.26 -11.93
CA ASN A 137 -15.88 10.99 -11.97
C ASN A 137 -15.75 10.38 -10.57
N LEU A 138 -15.43 11.17 -9.56
CA LEU A 138 -15.35 10.72 -8.17
C LEU A 138 -16.72 10.20 -7.69
N LYS A 139 -17.82 10.92 -7.99
CA LYS A 139 -19.19 10.46 -7.67
C LYS A 139 -19.53 9.15 -8.39
N ALA A 140 -19.13 9.01 -9.65
CA ALA A 140 -19.34 7.78 -10.40
C ALA A 140 -18.53 6.61 -9.83
N MET A 141 -17.28 6.86 -9.45
CA MET A 141 -16.38 5.85 -8.87
C MET A 141 -16.86 5.39 -7.51
N TYR A 142 -17.07 6.32 -6.57
CA TYR A 142 -17.42 5.95 -5.19
C TYR A 142 -18.89 5.56 -5.00
N GLY A 143 -19.81 6.10 -5.80
CA GLY A 143 -21.23 5.78 -5.70
C GLY A 143 -21.76 5.82 -4.25
N ASP A 144 -22.39 4.74 -3.82
CA ASP A 144 -22.92 4.59 -2.46
C ASP A 144 -21.81 4.48 -1.38
N GLN A 145 -20.55 4.33 -1.79
CA GLN A 145 -19.40 4.24 -0.89
C GLN A 145 -18.80 5.62 -0.56
N LEU A 146 -19.29 6.70 -1.16
CA LEU A 146 -18.72 8.05 -0.97
C LEU A 146 -18.68 8.47 0.50
N ASP A 147 -19.66 8.10 1.29
CA ASP A 147 -19.71 8.42 2.72
C ASP A 147 -18.62 7.68 3.53
N ARG A 148 -18.01 6.62 3.00
CA ARG A 148 -16.88 5.94 3.64
C ARG A 148 -15.57 6.73 3.60
N LEU A 149 -15.52 7.83 2.85
CA LEU A 149 -14.43 8.82 2.92
C LEU A 149 -14.53 9.74 4.15
N ARG A 150 -15.65 9.75 4.87
CA ARG A 150 -15.89 10.54 6.08
C ARG A 150 -15.25 9.84 7.29
N ARG A 151 -14.57 10.62 8.14
CA ARG A 151 -13.70 10.08 9.20
C ARG A 151 -14.22 10.30 10.61
N SER A 152 -15.16 11.22 10.79
CA SER A 152 -15.68 11.60 12.09
C SER A 152 -17.12 12.07 11.97
N SER A 153 -17.95 11.75 12.96
CA SER A 153 -19.32 12.28 13.09
C SER A 153 -19.34 13.73 13.58
N GLU A 154 -18.29 14.21 14.23
CA GLU A 154 -18.16 15.59 14.70
C GLU A 154 -17.86 16.55 13.53
N ASP A 155 -17.01 16.14 12.60
CA ASP A 155 -16.78 16.81 11.32
C ASP A 155 -16.90 15.79 10.17
N PRO A 156 -18.10 15.56 9.65
CA PRO A 156 -18.35 14.56 8.62
C PRO A 156 -17.90 15.01 7.22
N SER A 157 -16.99 15.97 7.12
CA SER A 157 -16.47 16.45 5.84
C SER A 157 -15.49 15.46 5.21
N ILE A 158 -15.46 15.43 3.89
CA ILE A 158 -14.48 14.70 3.09
C ILE A 158 -13.25 15.61 2.92
N TYR A 159 -12.08 15.12 3.31
CA TYR A 159 -10.80 15.85 3.18
C TYR A 159 -9.84 15.20 2.20
N THR A 160 -10.05 13.92 1.87
CA THR A 160 -9.16 13.15 1.00
C THR A 160 -9.95 12.27 0.05
N VAL A 161 -9.33 11.96 -1.11
CA VAL A 161 -9.81 10.94 -2.05
C VAL A 161 -8.64 10.04 -2.43
N GLY A 162 -8.93 8.80 -2.81
CA GLY A 162 -7.90 7.84 -3.25
C GLY A 162 -7.52 6.80 -2.19
N THR A 163 -6.38 6.20 -2.40
CA THR A 163 -5.67 5.14 -1.67
C THR A 163 -6.17 3.75 -2.01
N TYR A 164 -7.40 3.37 -1.65
CA TYR A 164 -7.91 2.02 -1.87
C TYR A 164 -8.90 1.97 -3.03
N GLY A 165 -8.92 0.83 -3.73
CA GLY A 165 -9.80 0.61 -4.86
C GLY A 165 -11.24 0.35 -4.44
N VAL A 166 -12.17 0.97 -5.16
CA VAL A 166 -13.60 0.67 -5.07
C VAL A 166 -13.90 -0.59 -5.88
N GLU A 167 -14.79 -1.46 -5.40
CA GLU A 167 -15.06 -2.77 -6.01
C GLU A 167 -13.82 -3.68 -6.09
N SER A 168 -13.10 -3.77 -4.98
CA SER A 168 -11.94 -4.63 -4.87
C SER A 168 -12.34 -6.11 -4.85
N ALA A 169 -11.60 -6.92 -5.61
CA ALA A 169 -11.63 -8.38 -5.54
C ALA A 169 -10.21 -8.90 -5.31
N VAL A 170 -10.09 -9.98 -4.56
CA VAL A 170 -8.82 -10.67 -4.35
C VAL A 170 -8.81 -11.89 -5.27
N TRP A 171 -7.94 -11.86 -6.27
CA TRP A 171 -7.76 -12.96 -7.24
C TRP A 171 -6.49 -13.76 -6.95
N GLU A 172 -5.58 -13.19 -6.19
CA GLU A 172 -4.35 -13.82 -5.72
C GLU A 172 -4.22 -13.53 -4.22
N PRO A 173 -4.38 -14.53 -3.35
CA PRO A 173 -4.31 -14.33 -1.91
C PRO A 173 -2.94 -13.82 -1.48
N SER A 174 -2.93 -12.74 -0.73
CA SER A 174 -1.75 -12.10 -0.19
C SER A 174 -1.90 -11.89 1.31
N GLY A 175 -0.81 -11.62 2.02
CA GLY A 175 -0.84 -11.44 3.46
C GLY A 175 -1.05 -12.73 4.26
N THR A 176 -0.83 -13.89 3.62
CA THR A 176 -0.94 -15.21 4.22
C THR A 176 0.42 -15.85 4.43
N PHE A 177 0.43 -17.09 4.91
CA PHE A 177 1.63 -17.92 4.82
C PHE A 177 1.89 -18.28 3.36
N GLN A 178 3.16 -18.28 2.98
CA GLN A 178 3.61 -18.56 1.63
C GLN A 178 4.67 -19.66 1.69
N ILE A 179 4.64 -20.61 0.74
CA ILE A 179 5.63 -21.67 0.66
C ILE A 179 6.16 -21.82 -0.77
N GLN A 180 7.44 -22.18 -0.93
CA GLN A 180 7.99 -22.41 -2.27
C GLN A 180 7.30 -23.58 -2.98
N HIS A 181 6.98 -23.42 -4.26
CA HIS A 181 6.43 -24.48 -5.11
C HIS A 181 7.28 -25.74 -5.12
N GLU A 182 8.63 -25.57 -5.03
CA GLU A 182 9.56 -26.69 -4.94
C GLU A 182 9.34 -27.56 -3.70
N VAL A 183 8.96 -26.95 -2.57
CA VAL A 183 8.67 -27.70 -1.34
C VAL A 183 7.45 -28.59 -1.54
N LEU A 184 6.38 -28.03 -2.11
CA LEU A 184 5.17 -28.80 -2.42
C LEU A 184 5.47 -29.97 -3.34
N ARG A 185 6.21 -29.74 -4.43
CA ARG A 185 6.58 -30.78 -5.39
C ARG A 185 7.44 -31.89 -4.77
N GLU A 186 8.49 -31.55 -4.06
CA GLU A 186 9.45 -32.51 -3.50
C GLU A 186 8.87 -33.36 -2.37
N LEU A 187 7.83 -32.85 -1.71
CA LEU A 187 7.09 -33.57 -0.68
C LEU A 187 5.87 -34.34 -1.23
N GLY A 188 5.62 -34.30 -2.55
CA GLY A 188 4.53 -35.02 -3.19
C GLY A 188 3.17 -34.33 -3.02
N TYR A 189 3.18 -33.00 -2.94
CA TYR A 189 2.01 -32.12 -2.85
C TYR A 189 1.13 -32.38 -1.62
N PRO A 190 1.66 -32.22 -0.40
CA PRO A 190 0.87 -32.36 0.83
C PRO A 190 -0.17 -31.24 0.93
N GLU A 191 -1.32 -31.53 1.52
CA GLU A 191 -2.23 -30.49 2.01
C GLU A 191 -1.60 -29.80 3.21
N ILE A 192 -1.59 -28.46 3.23
CA ILE A 192 -1.00 -27.62 4.29
C ILE A 192 -2.01 -26.53 4.65
N ASN A 193 -2.83 -26.80 5.66
CA ASN A 193 -3.90 -25.93 6.13
C ASN A 193 -3.69 -25.45 7.57
N THR A 194 -2.73 -26.07 8.28
CA THR A 194 -2.46 -25.76 9.68
C THR A 194 -0.99 -25.46 9.95
N LEU A 195 -0.70 -24.77 11.07
CA LEU A 195 0.68 -24.51 11.50
C LEU A 195 1.47 -25.80 11.75
N GLU A 196 0.81 -26.86 12.24
CA GLU A 196 1.47 -28.17 12.47
C GLU A 196 1.88 -28.80 11.14
N GLU A 197 1.04 -28.77 10.13
CA GLU A 197 1.33 -29.30 8.79
C GLU A 197 2.43 -28.49 8.10
N LEU A 198 2.39 -27.14 8.21
CA LEU A 198 3.46 -26.28 7.71
C LEU A 198 4.81 -26.60 8.36
N GLU A 199 4.85 -26.73 9.69
CA GLU A 199 6.06 -27.11 10.42
C GLU A 199 6.58 -28.47 9.98
N ALA A 200 5.69 -29.46 9.81
CA ALA A 200 6.05 -30.82 9.37
C ALA A 200 6.67 -30.79 7.97
N ALA A 201 6.06 -30.06 7.02
CA ALA A 201 6.57 -29.89 5.66
C ALA A 201 7.96 -29.23 5.63
N LEU A 202 8.15 -28.15 6.38
CA LEU A 202 9.43 -27.46 6.47
C LEU A 202 10.51 -28.34 7.10
N THR A 203 10.18 -29.11 8.15
CA THR A 203 11.09 -30.03 8.81
C THR A 203 11.55 -31.13 7.85
N GLU A 204 10.60 -31.79 7.16
CA GLU A 204 10.91 -32.86 6.23
C GLU A 204 11.77 -32.38 5.06
N TYR A 205 11.46 -31.18 4.52
CA TYR A 205 12.23 -30.64 3.41
C TYR A 205 13.67 -30.32 3.82
N VAL A 206 13.90 -29.68 4.98
CA VAL A 206 15.25 -29.33 5.46
C VAL A 206 16.08 -30.58 5.79
N GLU A 207 15.46 -31.65 6.30
CA GLU A 207 16.15 -32.92 6.51
C GLU A 207 16.66 -33.54 5.19
N LYS A 208 15.89 -33.40 4.10
CA LYS A 208 16.28 -33.85 2.76
C LYS A 208 17.29 -32.91 2.09
N TYR A 209 17.09 -31.61 2.24
CA TYR A 209 17.83 -30.55 1.54
C TYR A 209 18.35 -29.49 2.52
N PRO A 210 19.38 -29.82 3.35
CA PRO A 210 19.92 -28.88 4.35
C PRO A 210 20.63 -27.68 3.74
N GLU A 211 20.99 -27.76 2.45
CA GLU A 211 21.64 -26.72 1.68
C GLU A 211 20.99 -26.59 0.29
N ILE A 212 20.83 -25.35 -0.18
CA ILE A 212 20.41 -24.97 -1.52
C ILE A 212 21.53 -24.12 -2.13
N ASP A 213 22.03 -24.50 -3.31
CA ASP A 213 23.13 -23.83 -4.00
C ASP A 213 24.38 -23.64 -3.12
N GLY A 214 24.65 -24.59 -2.21
CA GLY A 214 25.79 -24.56 -1.28
C GLY A 214 25.64 -23.60 -0.12
N GLN A 215 24.45 -23.08 0.12
CA GLN A 215 24.10 -22.25 1.26
C GLN A 215 23.07 -22.96 2.14
N LYS A 216 23.10 -22.69 3.46
CA LYS A 216 22.14 -23.25 4.39
C LYS A 216 20.71 -22.91 3.99
N THR A 217 19.84 -23.91 3.93
CA THR A 217 18.39 -23.74 3.75
C THR A 217 17.80 -23.01 4.95
N ILE A 218 16.91 -22.07 4.69
CA ILE A 218 16.17 -21.30 5.71
C ILE A 218 14.72 -21.75 5.66
N PRO A 219 14.20 -22.43 6.69
CA PRO A 219 12.84 -22.95 6.65
C PRO A 219 11.76 -21.86 6.65
N LEU A 220 11.82 -20.92 7.60
CA LEU A 220 10.93 -19.78 7.71
C LEU A 220 11.74 -18.52 7.97
N SER A 221 11.52 -17.44 7.23
CA SER A 221 12.11 -16.13 7.47
C SER A 221 11.04 -15.05 7.58
N LEU A 222 11.21 -14.11 8.51
CA LEU A 222 10.33 -12.98 8.76
C LEU A 222 11.14 -11.69 8.74
N LEU A 223 10.49 -10.54 8.69
CA LEU A 223 11.12 -9.22 8.72
C LEU A 223 10.59 -8.41 9.90
N GLY A 224 11.20 -8.59 11.07
CA GLY A 224 10.76 -8.01 12.34
C GLY A 224 11.70 -6.94 12.90
N SER A 225 12.44 -6.22 12.07
CA SER A 225 13.42 -5.21 12.50
C SER A 225 12.95 -3.76 12.32
N ASP A 226 11.84 -3.55 11.65
CA ASP A 226 11.22 -2.25 11.40
C ASP A 226 9.69 -2.37 11.46
N TRP A 227 8.96 -1.36 11.00
CA TRP A 227 7.48 -1.34 10.99
C TRP A 227 6.84 -2.58 10.33
N ARG A 228 7.58 -3.30 9.49
CA ARG A 228 7.14 -4.57 8.88
C ARG A 228 7.05 -5.71 9.88
N TRP A 229 7.49 -5.48 11.13
CA TRP A 229 7.20 -6.41 12.23
C TRP A 229 5.69 -6.70 12.32
N LEU A 230 4.85 -5.68 12.20
CA LEU A 230 3.41 -5.88 12.19
C LEU A 230 2.98 -6.77 11.02
N ILE A 231 3.54 -6.55 9.82
CA ILE A 231 3.16 -7.25 8.58
C ILE A 231 3.58 -8.72 8.61
N THR A 232 4.83 -9.02 8.98
CA THR A 232 5.40 -10.37 8.84
C THR A 232 5.39 -11.18 10.13
N VAL A 233 5.21 -10.52 11.30
CA VAL A 233 5.22 -11.17 12.61
C VAL A 233 3.88 -11.02 13.32
N GLY A 234 3.34 -9.80 13.37
CA GLY A 234 2.12 -9.49 14.12
C GLY A 234 0.82 -9.92 13.42
N ASN A 235 0.66 -9.63 12.13
CA ASN A 235 -0.56 -9.96 11.38
C ASN A 235 -0.74 -11.46 11.14
N PRO A 236 0.32 -12.25 10.85
CA PRO A 236 0.17 -13.70 10.73
C PRO A 236 -0.44 -14.39 11.95
N ALA A 237 -0.25 -13.83 13.16
CA ALA A 237 -0.91 -14.32 14.36
C ALA A 237 -2.44 -14.17 14.30
N GLY A 238 -2.92 -13.06 13.73
CA GLY A 238 -4.35 -12.86 13.47
C GLY A 238 -4.88 -13.77 12.37
N PHE A 239 -4.16 -13.91 11.27
CA PHE A 239 -4.55 -14.80 10.16
C PHE A 239 -4.64 -16.26 10.60
N ALA A 240 -3.65 -16.74 11.34
CA ALA A 240 -3.68 -18.11 11.91
C ALA A 240 -4.87 -18.31 12.84
N ALA A 241 -5.30 -17.29 13.56
CA ALA A 241 -6.47 -17.33 14.44
C ALA A 241 -7.81 -17.05 13.71
N GLY A 242 -7.82 -16.98 12.38
CA GLY A 242 -9.03 -16.80 11.58
C GLY A 242 -9.61 -15.38 11.61
N PHE A 243 -8.77 -14.36 11.81
CA PHE A 243 -9.18 -12.97 11.78
C PHE A 243 -8.77 -12.28 10.47
N GLN A 244 -9.52 -11.25 10.07
CA GLN A 244 -9.12 -10.36 8.98
C GLN A 244 -7.96 -9.44 9.40
N ASP A 245 -7.33 -8.73 8.44
CA ASP A 245 -6.27 -7.77 8.73
C ASP A 245 -6.83 -6.43 9.21
N ASP A 246 -6.83 -6.24 10.50
CA ASP A 246 -7.19 -5.02 11.21
C ASP A 246 -5.98 -4.39 11.95
N GLY A 247 -4.78 -4.70 11.50
CA GLY A 247 -3.55 -4.22 12.15
C GLY A 247 -3.40 -4.81 13.56
N GLN A 248 -3.28 -3.96 14.57
CA GLN A 248 -3.14 -4.36 15.98
C GLN A 248 -4.45 -4.75 16.65
N TRP A 249 -5.58 -4.64 15.96
CA TRP A 249 -6.92 -4.80 16.50
C TRP A 249 -7.63 -6.01 15.94
N ILE A 250 -8.64 -6.47 16.66
CA ILE A 250 -9.63 -7.43 16.18
C ILE A 250 -11.01 -6.83 16.45
N VAL A 251 -11.89 -6.88 15.47
CA VAL A 251 -13.24 -6.33 15.54
C VAL A 251 -14.27 -7.45 15.41
N ASP A 252 -15.24 -7.46 16.32
CA ASP A 252 -16.49 -8.19 16.11
C ASP A 252 -17.37 -7.39 15.14
N ASP A 253 -17.53 -7.88 13.93
CA ASP A 253 -18.19 -7.19 12.81
C ASP A 253 -19.69 -6.95 13.05
N GLU A 254 -20.34 -7.69 13.98
CA GLU A 254 -21.74 -7.52 14.31
C GLU A 254 -21.96 -6.45 15.39
N THR A 255 -21.05 -6.39 16.37
CA THR A 255 -21.21 -5.52 17.54
C THR A 255 -20.33 -4.27 17.52
N GLY A 256 -19.29 -4.26 16.67
CA GLY A 256 -18.25 -3.23 16.64
C GLY A 256 -17.34 -3.26 17.89
N GLU A 257 -17.40 -4.31 18.71
CA GLU A 257 -16.47 -4.46 19.82
C GLU A 257 -15.07 -4.71 19.28
N THR A 258 -14.11 -3.92 19.78
CA THR A 258 -12.73 -3.90 19.28
C THR A 258 -11.77 -4.22 20.41
N THR A 259 -10.90 -5.19 20.18
CA THR A 259 -9.94 -5.67 21.17
C THR A 259 -8.52 -5.62 20.60
N TYR A 260 -7.56 -5.18 21.42
CA TYR A 260 -6.14 -5.24 21.09
C TYR A 260 -5.71 -6.72 20.95
N LYS A 261 -5.31 -7.14 19.74
CA LYS A 261 -5.22 -8.57 19.36
C LYS A 261 -4.24 -9.39 20.21
N PHE A 262 -3.18 -8.75 20.72
CA PHE A 262 -2.17 -9.44 21.54
C PHE A 262 -2.64 -9.81 22.96
N LEU A 263 -3.88 -9.45 23.31
CA LEU A 263 -4.54 -9.94 24.53
C LEU A 263 -5.24 -11.29 24.33
N LEU A 264 -5.40 -11.73 23.07
CA LEU A 264 -6.19 -12.92 22.75
C LEU A 264 -5.39 -14.21 22.95
N PRO A 265 -6.01 -15.26 23.53
CA PRO A 265 -5.36 -16.55 23.72
C PRO A 265 -4.91 -17.20 22.41
N GLU A 266 -5.70 -17.07 21.34
CA GLU A 266 -5.41 -17.60 20.02
C GLU A 266 -4.12 -16.99 19.44
N VAL A 267 -3.94 -15.70 19.62
CA VAL A 267 -2.73 -14.98 19.21
C VAL A 267 -1.51 -15.45 20.01
N LYS A 268 -1.67 -15.71 21.31
CA LYS A 268 -0.62 -16.34 22.17
C LYS A 268 -0.16 -17.69 21.59
N GLU A 269 -1.10 -18.54 21.14
CA GLU A 269 -0.77 -19.88 20.62
C GLU A 269 0.08 -19.80 19.35
N TYR A 270 -0.18 -18.84 18.45
CA TYR A 270 0.70 -18.61 17.30
C TYR A 270 2.13 -18.27 17.71
N PHE A 271 2.31 -17.34 18.65
CA PHE A 271 3.65 -16.95 19.09
C PHE A 271 4.37 -18.05 19.87
N LYS A 272 3.62 -18.91 20.55
CA LYS A 272 4.14 -20.11 21.20
C LYS A 272 4.64 -21.12 20.16
N TRP A 273 3.91 -21.31 19.07
CA TRP A 273 4.37 -22.09 17.93
C TRP A 273 5.65 -21.48 17.32
N LEU A 274 5.69 -20.16 17.12
CA LEU A 274 6.84 -19.48 16.55
C LEU A 274 8.10 -19.59 17.45
N ASN A 275 7.92 -19.53 18.78
CA ASN A 275 8.99 -19.85 19.74
C ASN A 275 9.47 -21.29 19.58
N GLY A 276 8.56 -22.25 19.39
CA GLY A 276 8.87 -23.65 19.08
C GLY A 276 9.69 -23.80 17.79
N MET A 277 9.31 -23.07 16.72
CA MET A 277 10.06 -23.01 15.45
C MET A 277 11.50 -22.48 15.67
N ASN A 278 11.63 -21.40 16.46
CA ASN A 278 12.95 -20.88 16.82
C ASN A 278 13.79 -21.91 17.58
N ALA A 279 13.24 -22.58 18.60
CA ALA A 279 13.94 -23.59 19.39
C ALA A 279 14.40 -24.81 18.58
N LYS A 280 13.64 -25.16 17.53
CA LYS A 280 13.97 -26.25 16.58
C LYS A 280 14.96 -25.82 15.49
N GLY A 281 15.30 -24.51 15.40
CA GLY A 281 16.16 -23.95 14.36
C GLY A 281 15.46 -23.87 12.99
N LEU A 282 14.14 -23.83 12.98
CA LEU A 282 13.27 -23.68 11.81
C LEU A 282 12.92 -22.22 11.50
N LEU A 283 13.19 -21.28 12.41
CA LEU A 283 13.09 -19.84 12.17
C LEU A 283 14.46 -19.26 11.82
N ASP A 284 14.51 -18.37 10.83
CA ASP A 284 15.71 -17.61 10.52
C ASP A 284 16.17 -16.78 11.73
N PRO A 285 17.39 -17.02 12.27
CA PRO A 285 17.86 -16.31 13.46
C PRO A 285 18.02 -14.79 13.24
N GLU A 286 18.03 -14.33 11.99
CA GLU A 286 18.12 -12.91 11.64
C GLU A 286 16.76 -12.24 11.44
N SER A 287 15.63 -12.98 11.57
CA SER A 287 14.27 -12.46 11.32
C SER A 287 13.97 -11.13 12.05
N PHE A 288 14.52 -10.91 13.23
CA PHE A 288 14.29 -9.71 14.03
C PHE A 288 15.42 -8.66 13.97
N THR A 289 16.41 -8.85 13.08
CA THR A 289 17.58 -7.97 12.98
C THR A 289 18.03 -7.66 11.55
N GLN A 290 17.51 -8.39 10.57
CA GLN A 290 17.84 -8.17 9.16
C GLN A 290 17.11 -6.94 8.60
N THR A 291 17.77 -6.23 7.68
CA THR A 291 17.14 -5.16 6.91
C THR A 291 16.24 -5.73 5.81
N HIS A 292 15.34 -4.92 5.25
CA HIS A 292 14.50 -5.30 4.11
C HIS A 292 15.37 -5.79 2.92
N ASP A 293 16.41 -5.07 2.55
CA ASP A 293 17.31 -5.48 1.46
C ASP A 293 17.95 -6.85 1.71
N THR A 294 18.31 -7.13 2.96
CA THR A 294 18.87 -8.44 3.34
C THR A 294 17.81 -9.54 3.23
N TYR A 295 16.59 -9.24 3.67
CA TYR A 295 15.43 -10.14 3.56
C TYR A 295 15.16 -10.48 2.09
N ILE A 296 14.94 -9.47 1.23
CA ILE A 296 14.72 -9.65 -0.21
C ILE A 296 15.87 -10.42 -0.87
N SER A 297 17.14 -10.12 -0.53
CA SER A 297 18.28 -10.85 -1.04
C SER A 297 18.28 -12.33 -0.66
N LYS A 298 17.84 -12.68 0.56
CA LYS A 298 17.69 -14.09 0.98
C LYS A 298 16.59 -14.79 0.19
N LEU A 299 15.43 -14.15 0.00
CA LEU A 299 14.32 -14.68 -0.79
C LEU A 299 14.75 -14.91 -2.25
N SER A 300 15.33 -13.90 -2.91
CA SER A 300 15.81 -13.96 -4.30
C SER A 300 16.90 -15.03 -4.52
N SER A 301 17.61 -15.44 -3.47
CA SER A 301 18.56 -16.57 -3.56
C SER A 301 17.87 -17.92 -3.77
N GLY A 302 16.57 -18.03 -3.43
CA GLY A 302 15.77 -19.24 -3.51
C GLY A 302 15.97 -20.22 -2.33
N ARG A 303 16.68 -19.79 -1.25
CA ARG A 303 16.98 -20.68 -0.11
C ARG A 303 16.02 -20.55 1.08
N VAL A 304 15.07 -19.60 1.04
CA VAL A 304 14.01 -19.43 2.05
C VAL A 304 12.80 -20.20 1.60
N LEU A 305 12.34 -21.18 2.40
CA LEU A 305 11.29 -22.10 2.00
C LEU A 305 9.89 -21.52 2.22
N ALA A 306 9.69 -20.77 3.30
CA ALA A 306 8.42 -20.18 3.66
C ALA A 306 8.59 -18.80 4.26
N ILE A 307 7.56 -17.98 4.10
CA ILE A 307 7.40 -16.64 4.66
C ILE A 307 5.95 -16.47 5.15
N ALA A 308 5.70 -15.43 5.93
CA ALA A 308 4.36 -14.93 6.19
C ALA A 308 4.40 -13.43 5.87
N ASP A 309 3.89 -13.03 4.70
CA ASP A 309 4.14 -11.70 4.16
C ASP A 309 3.13 -11.30 3.09
N GLN A 310 3.14 -10.04 2.70
CA GLN A 310 2.32 -9.45 1.64
C GLN A 310 3.09 -9.43 0.32
N ASN A 311 2.41 -9.71 -0.80
CA ASN A 311 3.03 -9.74 -2.12
C ASN A 311 3.70 -8.41 -2.52
N TRP A 312 3.15 -7.26 -2.10
CA TRP A 312 3.79 -5.96 -2.33
C TRP A 312 5.13 -5.80 -1.61
N ASN A 313 5.41 -6.57 -0.54
CA ASN A 313 6.67 -6.51 0.22
C ASN A 313 7.72 -7.51 -0.31
N PHE A 314 7.32 -8.72 -0.73
CA PHE A 314 8.26 -9.74 -1.22
C PHE A 314 8.28 -9.92 -2.75
N GLY A 315 7.34 -9.35 -3.49
CA GLY A 315 7.15 -9.61 -4.93
C GLY A 315 8.37 -9.33 -5.81
N ASP A 316 9.24 -8.39 -5.42
CA ASP A 316 10.50 -8.16 -6.13
C ASP A 316 11.45 -9.38 -6.06
N ALA A 317 11.38 -10.15 -4.97
CA ALA A 317 12.12 -11.40 -4.87
C ALA A 317 11.58 -12.47 -5.84
N ASP A 318 10.25 -12.57 -5.99
CA ASP A 318 9.65 -13.48 -6.95
C ASP A 318 10.01 -13.12 -8.39
N LYS A 319 9.95 -11.84 -8.75
CA LYS A 319 10.42 -11.35 -10.07
C LYS A 319 11.88 -11.70 -10.32
N ALA A 320 12.75 -11.54 -9.33
CA ALA A 320 14.15 -11.91 -9.44
C ALA A 320 14.35 -13.43 -9.62
N LEU A 321 13.57 -14.25 -8.92
CA LEU A 321 13.59 -15.71 -9.07
C LEU A 321 13.13 -16.14 -10.47
N VAL A 322 12.07 -15.53 -11.00
CA VAL A 322 11.61 -15.78 -12.38
C VAL A 322 12.68 -15.37 -13.38
N SER A 323 13.27 -14.19 -13.24
CA SER A 323 14.37 -13.70 -14.10
C SER A 323 15.60 -14.62 -14.10
N ASP A 324 15.90 -15.26 -12.96
CA ASP A 324 16.98 -16.23 -12.80
C ASP A 324 16.62 -17.64 -13.31
N GLY A 325 15.41 -17.87 -13.80
CA GLY A 325 14.90 -19.18 -14.23
C GLY A 325 14.67 -20.14 -13.06
N LYS A 326 14.40 -19.61 -11.87
CA LYS A 326 14.13 -20.34 -10.63
C LYS A 326 12.64 -20.32 -10.29
N GLU A 327 11.73 -20.45 -11.23
CA GLU A 327 10.28 -20.37 -11.03
C GLU A 327 9.78 -21.31 -9.92
N TRP A 328 10.40 -22.48 -9.73
CA TRP A 328 10.07 -23.39 -8.65
C TRP A 328 10.39 -22.85 -7.24
N ARG A 329 11.16 -21.77 -7.14
CA ARG A 329 11.50 -21.10 -5.88
C ARG A 329 10.59 -19.91 -5.56
N THR A 330 9.64 -19.55 -6.44
CA THR A 330 8.58 -18.60 -6.13
C THR A 330 7.55 -19.21 -5.18
N TYR A 331 6.66 -18.41 -4.64
CA TYR A 331 5.86 -18.76 -3.47
C TYR A 331 4.39 -19.01 -3.83
N ALA A 332 3.81 -20.06 -3.25
CA ALA A 332 2.39 -20.39 -3.27
C ALA A 332 1.73 -19.90 -1.98
N PRO A 333 0.57 -19.22 -2.03
CA PRO A 333 -0.18 -18.84 -0.83
C PRO A 333 -0.84 -20.07 -0.18
N LEU A 334 -0.90 -20.08 1.15
CA LEU A 334 -1.49 -21.16 1.94
C LEU A 334 -2.58 -20.64 2.87
N PRO A 335 -3.72 -21.34 3.03
CA PRO A 335 -4.81 -20.99 3.94
C PRO A 335 -4.53 -21.41 5.40
N VAL A 336 -3.27 -21.28 5.84
CA VAL A 336 -2.82 -21.83 7.12
C VAL A 336 -3.45 -21.12 8.31
N THR A 337 -4.05 -21.92 9.20
CA THR A 337 -4.62 -21.51 10.48
C THR A 337 -3.96 -22.27 11.65
N LEU A 338 -4.32 -21.92 12.89
CA LEU A 338 -3.82 -22.62 14.09
C LEU A 338 -4.13 -24.12 14.04
N ASP A 339 -5.36 -24.46 13.71
CA ASP A 339 -5.87 -25.82 13.54
C ASP A 339 -7.18 -25.78 12.72
N ASP A 340 -7.74 -26.94 12.42
CA ASP A 340 -8.96 -27.12 11.59
C ASP A 340 -10.23 -26.46 12.16
N SER A 341 -10.20 -25.90 13.37
CA SER A 341 -11.35 -25.18 13.94
C SER A 341 -11.43 -23.72 13.54
N TYR A 342 -10.39 -23.20 12.91
CA TYR A 342 -10.31 -21.83 12.39
C TYR A 342 -10.43 -21.83 10.88
N GLU A 343 -10.88 -20.71 10.32
CA GLU A 343 -11.07 -20.51 8.90
C GLU A 343 -10.33 -19.27 8.41
N SER A 344 -9.57 -19.41 7.33
CA SER A 344 -8.81 -18.29 6.76
C SER A 344 -9.74 -17.18 6.26
N GLN A 345 -9.45 -15.93 6.62
CA GLN A 345 -10.19 -14.75 6.18
C GLN A 345 -9.49 -14.00 5.01
N ALA A 346 -8.53 -14.63 4.35
CA ALA A 346 -7.70 -13.96 3.34
C ALA A 346 -8.49 -13.42 2.14
N LEU A 347 -9.64 -14.02 1.80
CA LEU A 347 -10.52 -13.56 0.73
C LEU A 347 -11.71 -12.72 1.22
N LYS A 348 -11.77 -12.37 2.51
CA LYS A 348 -12.87 -11.56 3.03
C LYS A 348 -12.89 -10.18 2.37
N ASP A 349 -14.08 -9.75 1.97
CA ASP A 349 -14.29 -8.43 1.41
C ASP A 349 -14.32 -7.37 2.51
N TYR A 350 -13.41 -6.41 2.44
CA TYR A 350 -13.42 -5.26 3.36
C TYR A 350 -14.49 -4.22 3.02
N GLY A 351 -15.24 -4.40 1.95
CA GLY A 351 -15.97 -3.32 1.32
C GLY A 351 -14.98 -2.26 0.81
N PHE A 352 -15.41 -1.01 0.69
CA PHE A 352 -14.44 0.07 0.51
C PHE A 352 -13.91 0.49 1.89
N ALA A 353 -12.61 0.31 2.12
CA ALA A 353 -12.03 0.50 3.44
C ALA A 353 -11.97 1.96 3.91
N GLY A 354 -12.15 2.95 3.03
CA GLY A 354 -12.02 4.37 3.38
C GLY A 354 -10.65 4.64 4.04
N GLY A 355 -10.35 5.82 4.43
CA GLY A 355 -9.17 6.03 5.27
C GLY A 355 -8.19 7.04 4.70
N TRP A 356 -6.96 6.70 4.40
CA TRP A 356 -5.94 7.65 3.96
C TRP A 356 -6.39 8.45 2.72
N GLY A 357 -5.60 8.73 1.77
CA GLY A 357 -5.98 9.45 0.55
C GLY A 357 -5.24 10.76 0.40
N ILE A 358 -5.41 11.37 -0.77
CA ILE A 358 -4.76 12.62 -1.14
C ILE A 358 -5.63 13.79 -0.73
N ALA A 359 -5.06 14.73 0.03
CA ALA A 359 -5.66 16.00 0.39
C ALA A 359 -5.16 17.13 -0.52
N ILE A 360 -5.94 18.20 -0.60
CA ILE A 360 -5.55 19.45 -1.24
C ILE A 360 -5.20 20.47 -0.16
N SER A 361 -4.04 21.11 -0.30
CA SER A 361 -3.55 22.11 0.65
C SER A 361 -4.46 23.35 0.71
N ALA A 362 -4.68 23.85 1.93
CA ALA A 362 -5.37 25.11 2.15
C ALA A 362 -4.60 26.34 1.64
N THR A 363 -3.28 26.21 1.45
CA THR A 363 -2.41 27.29 0.95
C THR A 363 -2.12 27.19 -0.55
N SER A 364 -2.56 26.11 -1.22
CA SER A 364 -2.41 25.99 -2.67
C SER A 364 -3.12 27.12 -3.41
N GLU A 365 -2.44 27.73 -4.37
CA GLU A 365 -3.04 28.70 -5.31
C GLU A 365 -3.80 27.99 -6.45
N ASN A 366 -3.67 26.65 -6.56
CA ASN A 366 -4.18 25.81 -7.63
C ASN A 366 -5.27 24.83 -7.16
N GLN A 367 -6.00 25.09 -6.05
CA GLN A 367 -6.93 24.14 -5.42
C GLN A 367 -7.95 23.55 -6.39
N GLU A 368 -8.53 24.40 -7.25
CA GLU A 368 -9.52 23.97 -8.24
C GLU A 368 -8.89 23.04 -9.29
N LYS A 369 -7.70 23.38 -9.79
CA LYS A 369 -6.96 22.55 -10.75
C LYS A 369 -6.47 21.24 -10.15
N ALA A 370 -6.04 21.27 -8.90
CA ALA A 370 -5.67 20.07 -8.14
C ALA A 370 -6.88 19.13 -7.96
N PHE A 371 -8.06 19.69 -7.69
CA PHE A 371 -9.30 18.88 -7.61
C PHE A 371 -9.70 18.31 -8.97
N GLU A 372 -9.68 19.11 -10.03
CA GLU A 372 -9.98 18.65 -11.40
C GLU A 372 -9.03 17.52 -11.83
N PHE A 373 -7.78 17.59 -11.42
CA PHE A 373 -6.78 16.54 -11.66
C PHE A 373 -7.18 15.25 -10.91
N LEU A 374 -7.52 15.33 -9.62
CA LEU A 374 -7.96 14.16 -8.84
C LEU A 374 -9.27 13.56 -9.37
N ASP A 375 -10.21 14.39 -9.81
CA ASP A 375 -11.46 13.91 -10.43
C ASP A 375 -11.18 13.21 -11.76
N TRP A 376 -10.28 13.78 -12.60
CA TRP A 376 -9.89 13.12 -13.85
C TRP A 376 -9.20 11.77 -13.58
N MET A 377 -8.35 11.66 -12.55
CA MET A 377 -7.74 10.38 -12.15
C MET A 377 -8.79 9.29 -11.81
N ALA A 378 -9.98 9.69 -11.36
CA ALA A 378 -11.08 8.76 -11.11
C ALA A 378 -11.85 8.35 -12.40
N SER A 379 -11.58 8.98 -13.55
CA SER A 379 -12.27 8.67 -14.80
C SER A 379 -11.86 7.31 -15.37
N GLU A 380 -12.75 6.69 -16.14
CA GLU A 380 -12.47 5.42 -16.85
C GLU A 380 -11.22 5.55 -17.75
N GLU A 381 -11.05 6.69 -18.46
CA GLU A 381 -9.89 6.94 -19.31
C GLU A 381 -8.59 6.92 -18.52
N ALA A 382 -8.55 7.61 -17.39
CA ALA A 382 -7.38 7.65 -16.52
C ALA A 382 -7.08 6.29 -15.93
N GLN A 383 -8.11 5.58 -15.47
CA GLN A 383 -7.95 4.27 -14.86
C GLN A 383 -7.40 3.22 -15.83
N ILE A 384 -7.87 3.23 -17.08
CA ILE A 384 -7.29 2.38 -18.14
C ILE A 384 -5.84 2.79 -18.39
N LEU A 385 -5.56 4.08 -18.53
CA LEU A 385 -4.21 4.57 -18.78
C LEU A 385 -3.21 4.17 -17.68
N VAL A 386 -3.55 4.38 -16.40
CA VAL A 386 -2.60 4.10 -15.31
C VAL A 386 -2.43 2.61 -15.04
N ASN A 387 -3.44 1.77 -15.34
CA ASN A 387 -3.39 0.33 -15.11
C ASN A 387 -2.84 -0.46 -16.30
N TRP A 388 -3.25 -0.13 -17.52
CA TRP A 388 -2.87 -0.86 -18.74
C TRP A 388 -1.80 -0.16 -19.57
N GLY A 389 -1.59 1.15 -19.34
CA GLY A 389 -0.71 1.97 -20.15
C GLY A 389 -1.37 2.47 -21.43
N ILE A 390 -0.63 2.52 -22.53
CA ILE A 390 -1.00 3.14 -23.81
C ILE A 390 -1.27 2.04 -24.84
N GLU A 391 -2.42 2.11 -25.52
CA GLU A 391 -2.77 1.20 -26.61
C GLU A 391 -1.74 1.28 -27.75
N GLY A 392 -1.28 0.12 -28.22
CA GLY A 392 -0.25 -0.02 -29.24
C GLY A 392 1.19 0.08 -28.73
N GLU A 393 1.40 0.44 -27.47
CA GLU A 393 2.71 0.47 -26.79
C GLU A 393 2.79 -0.61 -25.72
N HIS A 394 1.83 -0.67 -24.78
CA HIS A 394 1.83 -1.59 -23.65
C HIS A 394 0.76 -2.69 -23.77
N TYR A 395 -0.36 -2.38 -24.42
CA TYR A 395 -1.42 -3.35 -24.69
C TYR A 395 -2.04 -3.13 -26.08
N ASP A 396 -2.69 -4.17 -26.59
CA ASP A 396 -3.48 -4.14 -27.83
C ASP A 396 -4.94 -4.53 -27.55
N ILE A 397 -5.85 -4.17 -28.47
CA ILE A 397 -7.22 -4.68 -28.48
C ILE A 397 -7.29 -5.89 -29.42
N VAL A 398 -7.44 -7.08 -28.87
CA VAL A 398 -7.57 -8.34 -29.63
C VAL A 398 -8.96 -8.92 -29.39
N ASP A 399 -9.73 -9.07 -30.46
CA ASP A 399 -11.12 -9.58 -30.41
C ASP A 399 -12.03 -8.80 -29.42
N GLY A 400 -11.77 -7.50 -29.25
CA GLY A 400 -12.50 -6.60 -28.35
C GLY A 400 -12.05 -6.64 -26.90
N LYS A 401 -10.97 -7.35 -26.57
CA LYS A 401 -10.39 -7.41 -25.22
C LYS A 401 -9.04 -6.68 -25.18
N ARG A 402 -8.74 -6.04 -24.05
CA ARG A 402 -7.39 -5.56 -23.74
C ARG A 402 -6.48 -6.74 -23.47
N VAL A 403 -5.37 -6.81 -24.17
CA VAL A 403 -4.35 -7.85 -24.03
C VAL A 403 -3.00 -7.15 -23.92
N MET A 404 -2.30 -7.35 -22.79
CA MET A 404 -0.95 -6.82 -22.61
C MET A 404 0.00 -7.43 -23.65
N GLN A 405 0.88 -6.61 -24.24
CA GLN A 405 1.88 -7.10 -25.18
C GLN A 405 2.82 -8.11 -24.52
N ASP A 406 3.30 -9.07 -25.28
CA ASP A 406 4.11 -10.18 -24.73
C ASP A 406 5.37 -9.69 -24.02
N ASP A 407 6.06 -8.69 -24.59
CA ASP A 407 7.28 -8.12 -24.02
C ASP A 407 6.98 -7.38 -22.71
N ASP A 408 5.87 -6.64 -22.62
CA ASP A 408 5.43 -5.94 -21.40
C ASP A 408 5.00 -6.93 -20.32
N ARG A 409 4.27 -7.96 -20.68
CA ARG A 409 3.87 -9.02 -19.76
C ARG A 409 5.09 -9.76 -19.19
N GLU A 410 6.09 -10.10 -20.03
CA GLU A 410 7.33 -10.73 -19.57
C GLU A 410 8.07 -9.82 -18.60
N ARG A 411 8.22 -8.52 -18.93
CA ARG A 411 8.87 -7.54 -18.06
C ARG A 411 8.10 -7.33 -16.76
N MET A 412 6.78 -7.20 -16.81
CA MET A 412 5.96 -7.01 -15.60
C MET A 412 6.18 -8.15 -14.58
N ASN A 413 6.37 -9.39 -15.06
CA ASN A 413 6.56 -10.58 -14.23
C ASN A 413 8.01 -10.83 -13.78
N SER A 414 9.01 -10.18 -14.41
CA SER A 414 10.43 -10.49 -14.18
C SER A 414 11.30 -9.27 -13.89
N ASP A 415 10.77 -8.04 -14.01
CA ASP A 415 11.51 -6.79 -13.83
C ASP A 415 10.86 -5.95 -12.72
N ALA A 416 11.55 -5.80 -11.59
CA ALA A 416 11.09 -5.00 -10.46
C ALA A 416 10.92 -3.50 -10.81
N ASN A 417 11.64 -3.01 -11.84
CA ASN A 417 11.57 -1.62 -12.26
C ASN A 417 10.52 -1.35 -13.34
N TYR A 418 9.78 -2.37 -13.82
CA TYR A 418 8.83 -2.20 -14.92
C TYR A 418 7.86 -1.02 -14.72
N SER A 419 7.17 -0.98 -13.58
CA SER A 419 6.23 0.11 -13.27
C SER A 419 6.92 1.47 -13.15
N LYS A 420 8.12 1.51 -12.56
CA LYS A 420 8.91 2.74 -12.42
C LYS A 420 9.37 3.27 -13.77
N ASP A 421 9.80 2.39 -14.67
CA ASP A 421 10.34 2.76 -15.99
C ASP A 421 9.24 3.18 -16.98
N THR A 422 8.09 2.50 -16.95
CA THR A 422 7.01 2.70 -17.93
C THR A 422 5.91 3.63 -17.45
N GLY A 423 5.71 3.74 -16.13
CA GLY A 423 4.57 4.38 -15.48
C GLY A 423 3.33 3.49 -15.37
N VAL A 424 3.30 2.33 -16.02
CA VAL A 424 2.18 1.38 -15.94
C VAL A 424 2.08 0.79 -14.54
N GLY A 425 0.93 0.99 -13.88
CA GLY A 425 0.71 0.59 -12.49
C GLY A 425 1.29 1.56 -11.45
N TYR A 426 2.22 2.47 -11.84
CA TYR A 426 2.89 3.37 -10.91
C TYR A 426 1.98 4.47 -10.36
N TYR A 427 1.12 5.04 -11.19
CA TYR A 427 0.21 6.14 -10.83
C TYR A 427 -1.18 5.66 -10.39
N VAL A 428 -1.31 4.39 -9.99
CA VAL A 428 -2.54 3.88 -9.39
C VAL A 428 -2.62 4.31 -7.93
N TYR A 429 -1.66 3.93 -7.11
CA TYR A 429 -1.57 4.31 -5.70
C TYR A 429 -0.72 5.59 -5.54
N PRO A 430 -1.15 6.56 -4.74
CA PRO A 430 -2.32 6.60 -3.86
C PRO A 430 -3.55 7.32 -4.46
N PHE A 431 -3.64 7.48 -5.77
CA PHE A 431 -4.72 8.21 -6.44
C PHE A 431 -6.08 7.50 -6.31
N PRO A 432 -7.20 8.22 -6.62
CA PRO A 432 -8.50 7.56 -6.75
C PRO A 432 -8.40 6.40 -7.74
N GLN A 433 -8.93 5.23 -7.37
CA GLN A 433 -8.79 4.03 -8.17
C GLN A 433 -9.97 3.08 -8.06
N TRP A 434 -10.25 2.38 -9.14
CA TRP A 434 -11.08 1.20 -9.15
C TRP A 434 -10.28 -0.02 -8.69
N GLY A 435 -10.94 -0.91 -7.96
CA GLY A 435 -10.35 -2.18 -7.54
C GLY A 435 -10.37 -3.24 -8.65
N ASN A 436 -9.77 -4.39 -8.35
CA ASN A 436 -9.58 -5.49 -9.30
C ASN A 436 -10.89 -6.21 -9.73
N GLY A 437 -12.03 -5.89 -9.12
CA GLY A 437 -13.35 -6.40 -9.52
C GLY A 437 -14.09 -5.51 -10.52
N ALA A 438 -13.61 -4.28 -10.76
CA ALA A 438 -14.30 -3.29 -11.57
C ALA A 438 -14.14 -3.54 -13.08
N VAL A 439 -15.21 -3.20 -13.81
CA VAL A 439 -15.23 -3.23 -15.28
C VAL A 439 -15.54 -1.84 -15.84
N ASP A 440 -15.07 -1.58 -17.06
CA ASP A 440 -15.35 -0.34 -17.78
C ASP A 440 -16.72 -0.35 -18.48
N SER A 441 -17.05 0.74 -19.17
CA SER A 441 -18.29 0.90 -19.93
C SER A 441 -18.47 -0.10 -21.09
N SER A 442 -17.41 -0.84 -21.43
CA SER A 442 -17.39 -1.91 -22.44
C SER A 442 -17.41 -3.31 -21.84
N ASP A 443 -17.63 -3.42 -20.51
CA ASP A 443 -17.63 -4.68 -19.76
C ASP A 443 -16.26 -5.39 -19.77
N GLN A 444 -15.17 -4.59 -19.84
CA GLN A 444 -13.79 -5.08 -19.77
C GLN A 444 -13.18 -4.75 -18.40
N PRO A 445 -12.34 -5.63 -17.82
CA PRO A 445 -11.65 -5.33 -16.57
C PRO A 445 -10.85 -4.02 -16.65
N ILE A 446 -11.04 -3.16 -15.68
CA ILE A 446 -10.30 -1.89 -15.57
C ILE A 446 -8.83 -2.15 -15.24
N THR A 447 -8.54 -3.19 -14.48
CA THR A 447 -7.17 -3.52 -14.08
C THR A 447 -6.66 -4.79 -14.78
N PRO A 448 -5.35 -4.91 -15.04
CA PRO A 448 -4.77 -6.17 -15.52
C PRO A 448 -4.70 -7.24 -14.40
N ASN A 449 -4.89 -6.86 -13.14
CA ASN A 449 -4.97 -7.80 -12.02
C ASN A 449 -6.41 -8.32 -11.89
N ASN A 450 -6.81 -9.17 -12.81
CA ASN A 450 -8.10 -9.85 -12.86
C ASN A 450 -7.90 -11.35 -13.10
N GLU A 451 -8.92 -12.14 -12.82
CA GLU A 451 -8.83 -13.60 -12.86
C GLU A 451 -8.27 -14.16 -14.18
N GLU A 452 -8.76 -13.66 -15.35
CA GLU A 452 -8.30 -14.13 -16.66
C GLU A 452 -6.82 -13.85 -16.89
N GLN A 453 -6.34 -12.66 -16.47
CA GLN A 453 -4.93 -12.29 -16.64
C GLN A 453 -4.04 -13.04 -15.65
N ILE A 454 -4.46 -13.22 -14.40
CA ILE A 454 -3.72 -14.01 -13.40
C ILE A 454 -3.52 -15.44 -13.91
N ILE A 455 -4.59 -16.12 -14.33
CA ILE A 455 -4.49 -17.49 -14.88
C ILE A 455 -3.57 -17.53 -16.11
N THR A 456 -3.62 -16.50 -16.97
CA THR A 456 -2.74 -16.40 -18.15
C THR A 456 -1.28 -16.24 -17.73
N ASN A 457 -1.02 -15.46 -16.71
CA ASN A 457 0.33 -15.10 -16.24
C ASN A 457 0.98 -16.18 -15.38
N LEU A 458 0.24 -17.16 -14.87
CA LEU A 458 0.81 -18.25 -14.08
C LEU A 458 2.04 -18.86 -14.77
N ASN A 459 3.13 -18.98 -14.04
CA ASN A 459 4.35 -19.61 -14.53
C ASN A 459 4.21 -21.16 -14.58
N ALA A 460 5.25 -21.85 -15.04
CA ALA A 460 5.19 -23.31 -15.22
C ALA A 460 5.07 -24.07 -13.88
N ALA A 461 5.69 -23.55 -12.81
CA ALA A 461 5.62 -24.17 -11.49
C ALA A 461 4.22 -24.02 -10.88
N GLU A 462 3.64 -22.84 -10.95
CA GLU A 462 2.27 -22.58 -10.50
C GLU A 462 1.25 -23.44 -11.22
N LYS A 463 1.30 -23.50 -12.55
CA LYS A 463 0.42 -24.36 -13.38
C LYS A 463 0.51 -25.83 -13.00
N GLU A 464 1.71 -26.34 -12.73
CA GLU A 464 1.88 -27.74 -12.32
C GLU A 464 1.31 -27.98 -10.93
N VAL A 465 1.55 -27.09 -9.96
CA VAL A 465 1.04 -27.21 -8.59
C VAL A 465 -0.49 -27.13 -8.58
N LEU A 466 -1.09 -26.11 -9.22
CA LEU A 466 -2.55 -25.98 -9.30
C LEU A 466 -3.20 -27.17 -10.00
N THR A 467 -2.61 -27.67 -11.10
CA THR A 467 -3.10 -28.85 -11.79
C THR A 467 -3.10 -30.08 -10.88
N HIS A 468 -2.08 -30.23 -10.02
CA HIS A 468 -1.99 -31.35 -9.10
C HIS A 468 -3.10 -31.33 -8.03
N TYR A 469 -3.42 -30.13 -7.52
CA TYR A 469 -4.50 -29.93 -6.56
C TYR A 469 -5.90 -29.83 -7.20
N GLU A 470 -6.02 -29.98 -8.53
CA GLU A 470 -7.28 -29.87 -9.28
C GLU A 470 -7.92 -28.46 -9.12
N MET A 471 -7.08 -27.40 -9.08
CA MET A 471 -7.46 -25.99 -8.91
C MET A 471 -7.19 -25.22 -10.22
N ASP A 472 -8.03 -24.24 -10.51
CA ASP A 472 -7.84 -23.30 -11.63
C ASP A 472 -7.07 -22.05 -11.20
N ASN A 473 -7.24 -21.62 -9.93
CA ASN A 473 -6.64 -20.42 -9.35
C ASN A 473 -6.26 -20.68 -7.88
N TRP A 474 -5.36 -19.87 -7.30
CA TRP A 474 -4.97 -19.93 -5.90
C TRP A 474 -6.12 -19.66 -4.93
N THR A 475 -7.11 -18.85 -5.33
CA THR A 475 -8.32 -18.62 -4.53
C THR A 475 -9.14 -19.88 -4.26
N ASP A 476 -9.03 -20.91 -5.10
CA ASP A 476 -9.75 -22.17 -4.92
C ASP A 476 -9.32 -22.94 -3.65
N TRP A 477 -8.14 -22.60 -3.12
CA TRP A 477 -7.65 -23.22 -1.87
C TRP A 477 -8.22 -22.57 -0.60
N PHE A 478 -8.85 -21.41 -0.73
CA PHE A 478 -9.32 -20.61 0.39
C PHE A 478 -10.85 -20.65 0.53
N PRO A 479 -11.39 -20.38 1.73
CA PRO A 479 -12.82 -20.10 1.88
C PRO A 479 -13.24 -18.97 0.94
N GLN A 480 -14.36 -19.16 0.23
CA GLN A 480 -14.77 -18.25 -0.82
C GLN A 480 -15.33 -16.95 -0.25
N ARG A 481 -15.13 -15.86 -0.98
CA ARG A 481 -15.56 -14.49 -0.62
C ARG A 481 -17.05 -14.41 -0.25
N GLU A 482 -17.91 -15.12 -0.99
CA GLU A 482 -19.35 -15.15 -0.77
C GLU A 482 -19.73 -15.80 0.57
N GLU A 483 -18.90 -16.72 1.08
CA GLU A 483 -19.09 -17.40 2.37
C GLU A 483 -18.62 -16.51 3.53
N LEU A 484 -17.56 -15.75 3.32
CA LEU A 484 -16.95 -14.87 4.33
C LEU A 484 -17.73 -13.55 4.53
N GLY A 485 -18.50 -13.12 3.51
CA GLY A 485 -19.27 -11.89 3.53
C GLY A 485 -18.41 -10.60 3.45
N VAL A 486 -19.07 -9.45 3.67
CA VAL A 486 -18.44 -8.13 3.58
C VAL A 486 -18.29 -7.53 4.97
N SER A 487 -17.11 -7.01 5.28
CA SER A 487 -16.84 -6.33 6.54
C SER A 487 -17.68 -5.06 6.69
N LYS A 488 -18.34 -4.91 7.84
CA LYS A 488 -19.17 -3.73 8.15
C LYS A 488 -18.34 -2.54 8.61
N HIS A 489 -17.17 -2.79 9.19
CA HIS A 489 -16.27 -1.78 9.71
C HIS A 489 -15.11 -1.44 8.74
N GLY A 490 -15.01 -2.12 7.60
CA GLY A 490 -13.86 -1.98 6.71
C GLY A 490 -12.59 -2.54 7.34
N SER A 491 -11.58 -1.68 7.56
CA SER A 491 -10.38 -2.03 8.33
C SER A 491 -10.06 -0.91 9.31
N VAL A 492 -9.97 -1.23 10.59
CA VAL A 492 -9.65 -0.24 11.65
C VAL A 492 -8.20 0.26 11.57
N ALA A 493 -7.31 -0.47 10.89
CA ALA A 493 -5.96 0.00 10.60
C ALA A 493 -5.94 1.30 9.77
N ASN A 494 -7.03 1.60 9.06
CA ASN A 494 -7.18 2.79 8.23
C ASN A 494 -7.91 3.95 8.93
N TYR A 495 -8.36 3.76 10.17
CA TYR A 495 -9.06 4.81 10.89
C TYR A 495 -8.11 5.94 11.25
N THR A 496 -8.62 7.17 11.14
CA THR A 496 -7.91 8.35 11.65
C THR A 496 -8.12 8.44 13.16
N ILE A 497 -7.04 8.31 13.91
CA ILE A 497 -7.02 8.51 15.36
C ILE A 497 -6.62 9.96 15.65
N GLU A 498 -7.31 10.61 16.57
CA GLU A 498 -7.04 11.98 16.99
C GLU A 498 -5.67 12.09 17.64
N SER A 499 -4.86 13.05 17.17
CA SER A 499 -3.50 13.25 17.67
C SER A 499 -3.49 13.70 19.12
N GLY A 500 -2.59 13.10 19.91
CA GLY A 500 -2.48 13.36 21.36
C GLY A 500 -3.63 12.81 22.20
N SER A 501 -4.56 12.05 21.61
CA SER A 501 -5.63 11.37 22.34
C SER A 501 -5.10 10.28 23.26
N ASP A 502 -5.89 9.93 24.27
CA ASP A 502 -5.55 8.81 25.16
C ASP A 502 -5.44 7.49 24.36
N LEU A 503 -6.24 7.31 23.32
CA LEU A 503 -6.17 6.13 22.46
C LEU A 503 -4.83 6.05 21.74
N GLU A 504 -4.41 7.11 21.04
CA GLU A 504 -3.11 7.16 20.35
C GLU A 504 -1.95 6.89 21.30
N ILE A 505 -1.95 7.57 22.47
CA ILE A 505 -0.87 7.46 23.46
C ILE A 505 -0.77 6.04 24.06
N ILE A 506 -1.90 5.41 24.36
CA ILE A 506 -1.91 4.06 24.94
C ILE A 506 -1.53 3.05 23.85
N GLN A 507 -2.11 3.16 22.66
CA GLN A 507 -1.82 2.27 21.52
C GLN A 507 -0.33 2.28 21.19
N GLN A 508 0.26 3.46 20.97
CA GLN A 508 1.69 3.56 20.62
C GLN A 508 2.59 2.88 21.67
N LYS A 509 2.32 3.11 22.96
CA LYS A 509 3.09 2.45 24.02
C LYS A 509 2.86 0.94 24.07
N ALA A 510 1.63 0.49 23.80
CA ALA A 510 1.30 -0.92 23.78
C ALA A 510 1.97 -1.62 22.59
N ASP A 511 2.02 -0.97 21.42
CA ASP A 511 2.68 -1.48 20.23
C ASP A 511 4.19 -1.63 20.44
N ASP A 512 4.86 -0.58 20.95
CA ASP A 512 6.29 -0.62 21.28
C ASP A 512 6.63 -1.73 22.29
N LEU A 513 5.80 -1.87 23.34
CA LEU A 513 5.98 -2.91 24.36
C LEU A 513 5.80 -4.30 23.75
N THR A 514 4.74 -4.49 22.99
CA THR A 514 4.34 -5.78 22.43
C THR A 514 5.40 -6.27 21.45
N GLU A 515 5.84 -5.42 20.51
CA GLU A 515 6.92 -5.75 19.58
C GLU A 515 8.18 -6.22 20.30
N GLN A 516 8.59 -5.48 21.35
CA GLN A 516 9.76 -5.83 22.12
C GLN A 516 9.58 -7.14 22.90
N ARG A 517 8.46 -7.32 23.61
CA ARG A 517 8.23 -8.46 24.50
C ARG A 517 7.97 -9.75 23.74
N ILE A 518 7.20 -9.70 22.65
CA ILE A 518 6.95 -10.85 21.79
C ILE A 518 8.25 -11.32 21.14
N THR A 519 9.06 -10.38 20.61
CA THR A 519 10.37 -10.72 20.05
C THR A 519 11.25 -11.43 21.09
N GLN A 520 11.28 -10.94 22.34
CA GLN A 520 12.02 -11.58 23.43
C GLN A 520 11.46 -12.96 23.77
N ALA A 521 10.13 -13.11 23.84
CA ALA A 521 9.48 -14.38 24.14
C ALA A 521 9.73 -15.43 23.06
N VAL A 522 9.63 -15.05 21.76
CA VAL A 522 9.89 -15.94 20.61
C VAL A 522 11.35 -16.41 20.60
N LEU A 523 12.31 -15.53 20.91
CA LEU A 523 13.74 -15.87 20.95
C LEU A 523 14.18 -16.53 22.27
N GLY A 524 13.31 -16.56 23.28
CA GLY A 524 13.56 -17.16 24.59
C GLY A 524 13.50 -18.68 24.61
N ALA A 525 13.81 -19.26 25.77
CA ALA A 525 13.65 -20.72 25.96
C ALA A 525 12.15 -21.08 26.02
N PRO A 526 11.72 -22.22 25.40
CA PRO A 526 10.32 -22.62 25.37
C PRO A 526 9.66 -22.75 26.76
N GLU A 527 10.41 -23.20 27.75
CA GLU A 527 9.94 -23.33 29.12
C GLU A 527 9.62 -21.98 29.81
N ASP A 528 10.17 -20.87 29.30
CA ASP A 528 9.98 -19.53 29.86
C ASP A 528 8.90 -18.74 29.10
N PHE A 529 8.41 -19.23 27.96
CA PHE A 529 7.49 -18.52 27.06
C PHE A 529 6.22 -18.03 27.77
N ASP A 530 5.52 -18.95 28.47
CA ASP A 530 4.25 -18.61 29.13
C ASP A 530 4.46 -17.53 30.21
N ALA A 531 5.54 -17.61 30.97
CA ALA A 531 5.85 -16.60 31.99
C ALA A 531 6.22 -15.23 31.37
N ALA A 532 6.94 -15.23 30.23
CA ALA A 532 7.26 -14.01 29.52
C ALA A 532 6.01 -13.35 28.91
N TRP A 533 5.11 -14.17 28.37
CA TRP A 533 3.83 -13.69 27.86
C TRP A 533 2.94 -13.09 28.96
N ASP A 534 2.77 -13.81 30.07
CA ASP A 534 1.95 -13.35 31.17
C ASP A 534 2.50 -12.03 31.78
N ALA A 535 3.83 -11.87 31.85
CA ALA A 535 4.46 -10.61 32.25
C ALA A 535 4.16 -9.46 31.28
N MET A 536 4.14 -9.72 29.95
CA MET A 536 3.75 -8.72 28.97
C MET A 536 2.29 -8.29 29.17
N ILE A 537 1.39 -9.24 29.41
CA ILE A 537 -0.02 -8.93 29.67
C ILE A 537 -0.16 -8.03 30.90
N GLU A 538 0.56 -8.33 32.02
CA GLU A 538 0.56 -7.49 33.22
C GLU A 538 1.07 -6.05 32.91
N GLU A 539 2.08 -5.91 32.05
CA GLU A 539 2.58 -4.61 31.62
C GLU A 539 1.56 -3.84 30.76
N LEU A 540 0.85 -4.53 29.83
CA LEU A 540 -0.22 -3.94 29.03
C LEU A 540 -1.41 -3.50 29.90
N GLU A 541 -1.81 -4.29 30.89
CA GLU A 541 -2.85 -3.93 31.86
C GLU A 541 -2.45 -2.68 32.67
N ALA A 542 -1.18 -2.58 33.06
CA ALA A 542 -0.65 -1.41 33.78
C ALA A 542 -0.61 -0.13 32.92
N MET A 543 -0.65 -0.25 31.59
CA MET A 543 -0.77 0.86 30.63
C MET A 543 -2.23 1.25 30.34
N ASP A 544 -3.20 0.61 30.97
CA ASP A 544 -4.63 0.84 30.78
C ASP A 544 -5.13 0.43 29.37
N ILE A 545 -4.63 -0.70 28.84
CA ILE A 545 -5.03 -1.22 27.51
C ILE A 545 -6.54 -1.46 27.43
N ALA A 546 -7.20 -1.74 28.55
CA ALA A 546 -8.65 -1.87 28.61
C ALA A 546 -9.37 -0.58 28.18
N LYS A 547 -8.82 0.59 28.54
CA LYS A 547 -9.31 1.89 28.10
C LYS A 547 -9.12 2.09 26.61
N ALA A 548 -7.99 1.64 26.03
CA ALA A 548 -7.79 1.70 24.58
C ALA A 548 -8.81 0.84 23.84
N ASN A 549 -9.11 -0.37 24.32
CA ASN A 549 -10.18 -1.23 23.77
C ASN A 549 -11.54 -0.53 23.82
N GLU A 550 -11.88 0.14 24.92
CA GLU A 550 -13.14 0.90 25.05
C GLU A 550 -13.21 2.05 24.04
N LEU A 551 -12.16 2.89 23.98
CA LEU A 551 -12.09 4.02 23.06
C LEU A 551 -12.10 3.57 21.59
N MET A 552 -11.38 2.50 21.25
CA MET A 552 -11.39 1.97 19.88
C MET A 552 -12.74 1.36 19.51
N THR A 553 -13.41 0.69 20.46
CA THR A 553 -14.78 0.22 20.30
C THR A 553 -15.76 1.37 20.03
N GLU A 554 -15.63 2.47 20.77
CA GLU A 554 -16.45 3.68 20.55
C GLU A 554 -16.19 4.25 19.15
N LYS A 555 -14.93 4.35 18.75
CA LYS A 555 -14.53 4.83 17.41
C LYS A 555 -15.06 3.93 16.30
N THR A 556 -14.91 2.61 16.44
CA THR A 556 -15.43 1.63 15.47
C THR A 556 -16.94 1.77 15.30
N LYS A 557 -17.71 1.85 16.39
CA LYS A 557 -19.16 2.04 16.36
C LYS A 557 -19.55 3.38 15.78
N GLU A 558 -18.80 4.44 16.06
CA GLU A 558 -18.99 5.76 15.43
C GLU A 558 -18.86 5.66 13.91
N ILE A 559 -17.78 5.06 13.41
CA ILE A 559 -17.51 4.92 11.98
C ILE A 559 -18.58 4.04 11.30
N MET A 560 -18.93 2.90 11.89
CA MET A 560 -19.98 2.02 11.35
C MET A 560 -21.34 2.73 11.24
N LYS A 561 -21.67 3.61 12.19
CA LYS A 561 -22.89 4.43 12.12
C LYS A 561 -22.78 5.52 11.07
N LEU A 562 -21.63 6.18 10.98
CA LEU A 562 -21.38 7.22 9.97
C LEU A 562 -21.49 6.65 8.55
N TRP A 563 -21.05 5.41 8.34
CA TRP A 563 -21.14 4.69 7.07
C TRP A 563 -22.50 3.98 6.84
N GLY A 564 -23.40 3.99 7.83
CA GLY A 564 -24.70 3.34 7.73
C GLY A 564 -24.67 1.80 7.77
N THR A 565 -23.56 1.22 8.24
CA THR A 565 -23.40 -0.25 8.37
C THR A 565 -23.84 -0.77 9.75
N MET A 566 -24.11 0.13 10.71
CA MET A 566 -24.68 -0.14 12.03
C MET A 566 -25.85 0.81 12.32
N GLU A 567 -26.93 0.32 13.01
CA GLU A 567 -28.07 1.14 13.45
C GLU A 567 -27.76 2.10 14.63
#